data_5952b1b695a7e7efffc8bc272115fd97
#
_entry.id   5952b1b695a7e7efffc8bc272115fd97
#
_cell.length_a   1.000
_cell.length_b   1.000
_cell.length_c   1.000
_cell.angle_alpha   90.00
_cell.angle_beta   90.00
_cell.angle_gamma   90.00
#
_symmetry.space_group_name_H-M   'P 1'
#
loop_
_entity.id
_entity.type
_entity.pdbx_description
1 polymer ?
#
loop_
_entity_poly.entity_id
_entity_poly.type
_entity_poly.pdbx_seq_one_letter_code
_entity_poly.pdbx_strand_id
1 'polypeptide(L)'
;MKRWLCLILILGLLTAVGCSEAAPSESVEESSAPPETVFSVPQDLPGVWVSASEGQLMLTETITFYENGDLTVSGTYQGSDSGTIYGTYYVDNDQIFCDITAGTTPFKVTYTFRIDGRELILSDAEGEAHYLRTS
;
A
#
# COMPACT_ATOMS: atom_id res chain seq x y z
N MET A 1 -26.04 -0.10 -1.89
CA MET A 1 -26.28 -1.55 -2.00
C MET A 1 -25.01 -2.20 -2.49
N LYS A 2 -24.41 -2.92 -1.55
CA LYS A 2 -23.76 -4.22 -1.75
C LYS A 2 -22.73 -4.30 -2.87
N ARG A 3 -21.46 -4.45 -2.50
CA ARG A 3 -20.83 -5.76 -2.72
C ARG A 3 -19.45 -5.81 -2.09
N TRP A 4 -19.46 -6.14 -0.82
CA TRP A 4 -18.40 -6.94 -0.25
C TRP A 4 -18.69 -8.36 -0.68
N LEU A 5 -17.86 -8.97 -1.41
CA LEU A 5 -17.61 -10.41 -1.46
C LEU A 5 -16.86 -10.75 -2.75
N CYS A 6 -15.75 -11.29 -2.54
CA CYS A 6 -15.22 -12.49 -3.18
C CYS A 6 -13.74 -12.35 -3.44
N LEU A 7 -13.01 -12.73 -2.45
CA LEU A 7 -11.67 -13.26 -2.68
C LEU A 7 -11.54 -14.54 -1.86
N ILE A 8 -12.10 -15.60 -2.41
CA ILE A 8 -11.83 -16.96 -1.94
C ILE A 8 -11.48 -17.80 -3.14
N LEU A 9 -10.35 -18.48 -3.01
CA LEU A 9 -9.95 -19.72 -3.65
C LEU A 9 -9.54 -19.71 -5.12
N ILE A 10 -8.25 -19.83 -5.34
CA ILE A 10 -7.76 -20.93 -6.19
C ILE A 10 -6.60 -21.60 -5.48
N LEU A 11 -6.92 -22.76 -4.98
CA LEU A 11 -6.02 -23.82 -4.55
C LEU A 11 -5.77 -24.74 -5.77
N GLY A 12 -4.57 -25.11 -6.03
CA GLY A 12 -4.30 -26.17 -7.01
C GLY A 12 -2.90 -26.13 -7.55
N LEU A 13 -2.16 -26.93 -7.03
CA LEU A 13 -1.59 -28.23 -7.30
C LEU A 13 -0.22 -28.19 -7.99
N LEU A 14 0.73 -28.66 -7.19
CA LEU A 14 1.90 -29.50 -7.47
C LEU A 14 2.14 -29.95 -8.93
N THR A 15 3.40 -29.86 -9.37
CA THR A 15 4.16 -31.07 -9.62
C THR A 15 5.65 -30.79 -9.66
N ALA A 16 6.36 -31.73 -9.12
CA ALA A 16 7.79 -31.83 -8.92
C ALA A 16 8.56 -32.31 -10.16
N VAL A 17 9.89 -32.33 -9.97
CA VAL A 17 10.90 -33.20 -10.58
C VAL A 17 11.67 -32.66 -11.80
N GLY A 18 12.96 -32.55 -11.56
CA GLY A 18 13.97 -32.45 -12.59
C GLY A 18 15.33 -32.04 -12.07
N CYS A 19 16.02 -32.95 -11.37
CA CYS A 19 17.45 -32.86 -11.16
C CYS A 19 18.19 -32.92 -12.49
N SER A 20 19.18 -32.06 -12.69
CA SER A 20 20.37 -32.40 -13.48
C SER A 20 21.54 -31.58 -13.02
N GLU A 21 22.54 -32.33 -12.61
CA GLU A 21 23.90 -31.95 -12.28
C GLU A 21 24.67 -31.41 -13.50
N ALA A 22 25.46 -30.40 -13.29
CA ALA A 22 26.87 -30.33 -13.73
C ALA A 22 27.49 -28.98 -13.36
N ALA A 23 28.58 -29.06 -12.65
CA ALA A 23 29.48 -28.00 -12.17
C ALA A 23 30.40 -27.45 -13.26
N PRO A 24 31.49 -26.68 -12.91
CA PRO A 24 31.49 -25.25 -12.66
C PRO A 24 32.30 -24.52 -13.74
N SER A 25 32.10 -23.25 -13.89
CA SER A 25 33.07 -22.36 -14.48
C SER A 25 33.09 -21.02 -13.77
N GLU A 26 34.26 -20.76 -13.27
CA GLU A 26 34.70 -19.52 -12.66
C GLU A 26 34.47 -18.30 -13.53
N SER A 27 34.33 -17.23 -12.78
CA SER A 27 34.83 -15.89 -13.01
C SER A 27 33.90 -14.86 -13.53
N VAL A 28 34.03 -13.82 -12.80
CA VAL A 28 33.83 -12.37 -12.93
C VAL A 28 32.76 -11.85 -12.02
N GLU A 29 33.25 -11.49 -10.82
CA GLU A 29 32.66 -10.44 -10.03
C GLU A 29 32.53 -9.19 -10.89
N GLU A 30 31.34 -8.91 -11.33
CA GLU A 30 30.96 -7.53 -11.60
C GLU A 30 29.87 -7.21 -10.56
N SER A 31 30.34 -6.62 -9.46
CA SER A 31 29.53 -6.01 -8.43
C SER A 31 28.77 -4.81 -9.03
N SER A 32 27.75 -5.13 -9.78
CA SER A 32 26.72 -4.16 -10.15
C SER A 32 25.72 -4.16 -9.00
N ALA A 33 25.97 -3.29 -8.04
CA ALA A 33 24.93 -2.94 -7.07
C ALA A 33 23.68 -2.57 -7.86
N PRO A 34 22.49 -3.11 -7.51
CA PRO A 34 21.25 -2.66 -8.12
C PRO A 34 21.20 -1.14 -8.00
N PRO A 35 20.77 -0.41 -9.03
CA PRO A 35 20.56 1.02 -8.89
C PRO A 35 19.65 1.23 -7.68
N GLU A 36 20.15 1.94 -6.68
CA GLU A 36 19.32 2.44 -5.60
C GLU A 36 18.29 3.36 -6.27
N THR A 37 17.11 2.85 -6.45
CA THR A 37 15.98 3.64 -6.90
C THR A 37 15.71 4.61 -5.77
N VAL A 38 16.21 5.83 -5.91
CA VAL A 38 15.90 6.92 -4.97
C VAL A 38 14.43 7.24 -5.18
N PHE A 39 13.58 6.62 -4.38
CA PHE A 39 12.16 6.95 -4.35
C PHE A 39 12.01 8.32 -3.73
N SER A 40 11.65 9.29 -4.55
CA SER A 40 11.36 10.64 -4.11
C SER A 40 9.94 10.68 -3.57
N VAL A 41 9.81 10.77 -2.26
CA VAL A 41 8.51 11.06 -1.65
C VAL A 41 8.17 12.53 -1.92
N PRO A 42 7.03 12.85 -2.55
CA PRO A 42 6.60 14.22 -2.74
C PRO A 42 6.49 14.92 -1.37
N GLN A 43 7.03 16.13 -1.26
CA GLN A 43 7.07 16.87 0.01
C GLN A 43 5.67 17.12 0.62
N ASP A 44 4.65 17.12 -0.22
CA ASP A 44 3.27 17.39 0.19
C ASP A 44 2.47 16.14 0.57
N LEU A 45 3.03 14.93 0.41
CA LEU A 45 2.34 13.70 0.76
C LEU A 45 2.47 13.33 2.25
N PRO A 46 3.65 13.43 2.90
CA PRO A 46 3.78 13.09 4.31
C PRO A 46 2.84 13.93 5.18
N GLY A 47 2.19 13.28 6.12
CA GLY A 47 1.23 13.90 7.03
C GLY A 47 0.07 12.99 7.38
N VAL A 48 -0.88 13.53 8.13
CA VAL A 48 -2.08 12.82 8.58
C VAL A 48 -3.26 13.23 7.72
N TRP A 49 -3.92 12.24 7.16
CA TRP A 49 -5.04 12.40 6.26
C TRP A 49 -6.26 11.63 6.79
N VAL A 50 -7.39 12.31 6.88
CA VAL A 50 -8.63 11.73 7.43
C VAL A 50 -9.69 11.70 6.33
N SER A 51 -10.42 10.61 6.22
CA SER A 51 -11.47 10.45 5.21
C SER A 51 -12.47 11.60 5.25
N ALA A 52 -12.72 12.21 4.09
CA ALA A 52 -13.61 13.38 3.96
C ALA A 52 -15.11 13.00 4.00
N SER A 53 -15.44 11.75 3.74
CA SER A 53 -16.81 11.27 3.77
C SER A 53 -17.04 10.45 5.03
N GLU A 54 -17.87 10.96 5.91
CA GLU A 54 -18.57 10.14 6.89
C GLU A 54 -19.59 9.30 6.11
N GLY A 55 -19.14 8.13 5.64
CA GLY A 55 -20.02 7.22 4.94
C GLY A 55 -21.19 6.78 5.83
N GLN A 56 -22.23 6.18 5.24
CA GLN A 56 -23.43 5.68 5.94
C GLN A 56 -23.13 4.72 7.11
N LEU A 57 -21.88 4.29 7.26
CA LEU A 57 -21.42 3.38 8.31
C LEU A 57 -20.67 4.10 9.45
N MET A 58 -20.61 5.45 9.46
CA MET A 58 -19.82 6.21 10.45
C MET A 58 -18.38 5.67 10.59
N LEU A 59 -17.80 5.25 9.48
CA LEU A 59 -16.42 4.82 9.42
C LEU A 59 -15.54 6.01 9.08
N THR A 60 -14.67 6.39 9.99
CA THR A 60 -13.62 7.38 9.72
C THR A 60 -12.30 6.63 9.57
N GLU A 61 -11.65 6.84 8.46
CA GLU A 61 -10.33 6.28 8.19
C GLU A 61 -9.28 7.39 8.28
N THR A 62 -8.17 7.07 8.90
CA THR A 62 -7.00 7.96 9.00
C THR A 62 -5.80 7.26 8.42
N ILE A 63 -5.17 7.88 7.43
CA ILE A 63 -3.92 7.43 6.85
C ILE A 63 -2.82 8.41 7.27
N THR A 64 -1.71 7.89 7.77
CA THR A 64 -0.51 8.69 8.03
C THR A 64 0.62 8.19 7.15
N PHE A 65 1.12 9.09 6.31
CA PHE A 65 2.32 8.87 5.52
C PHE A 65 3.50 9.53 6.23
N TYR A 66 4.56 8.77 6.48
CA TYR A 66 5.78 9.26 7.10
C TYR A 66 6.86 9.54 6.04
N GLU A 67 7.71 10.50 6.29
CA GLU A 67 8.80 10.88 5.36
C GLU A 67 9.78 9.75 5.06
N ASN A 68 9.92 8.80 5.98
CA ASN A 68 10.80 7.64 5.86
C ASN A 68 10.22 6.50 5.02
N GLY A 69 9.04 6.67 4.43
CA GLY A 69 8.37 5.64 3.64
C GLY A 69 7.50 4.68 4.45
N ASP A 70 7.35 4.87 5.76
CA ASP A 70 6.39 4.13 6.56
C ASP A 70 4.97 4.70 6.38
N LEU A 71 3.98 3.85 6.60
CA LEU A 71 2.59 4.27 6.59
C LEU A 71 1.82 3.57 7.71
N THR A 72 0.81 4.25 8.24
CA THR A 72 -0.19 3.65 9.11
C THR A 72 -1.59 3.96 8.62
N VAL A 73 -2.49 2.99 8.75
CA VAL A 73 -3.91 3.14 8.48
C VAL A 73 -4.66 2.76 9.74
N SER A 74 -5.47 3.65 10.24
CA SER A 74 -6.36 3.40 11.37
C SER A 74 -7.79 3.79 11.03
N GLY A 75 -8.74 3.20 11.71
CA GLY A 75 -10.14 3.49 11.49
C GLY A 75 -10.93 3.52 12.79
N THR A 76 -12.02 4.27 12.78
CA THR A 76 -13.03 4.22 13.83
C THR A 76 -14.38 3.87 13.23
N TYR A 77 -15.05 2.92 13.85
CA TYR A 77 -16.41 2.54 13.47
C TYR A 77 -17.35 2.85 14.63
N GLN A 78 -18.34 3.71 14.40
CA GLN A 78 -19.26 4.18 15.45
C GLN A 78 -18.57 4.70 16.71
N GLY A 79 -17.42 5.38 16.53
CA GLY A 79 -16.63 5.91 17.63
C GLY A 79 -15.75 4.90 18.36
N SER A 80 -15.75 3.63 17.95
CA SER A 80 -14.84 2.59 18.47
C SER A 80 -13.63 2.42 17.55
N ASP A 81 -12.45 2.40 18.13
CA ASP A 81 -11.20 2.14 17.39
C ASP A 81 -11.22 0.73 16.79
N SER A 82 -10.99 0.62 15.50
CA SER A 82 -10.88 -0.65 14.78
C SER A 82 -9.44 -1.16 14.67
N GLY A 83 -8.50 -0.48 15.32
CA GLY A 83 -7.07 -0.83 15.32
C GLY A 83 -6.27 -0.09 14.27
N THR A 84 -4.96 -0.29 14.32
CA THR A 84 -4.01 0.32 13.40
C THR A 84 -3.29 -0.75 12.59
N ILE A 85 -3.24 -0.53 11.31
CA ILE A 85 -2.50 -1.34 10.33
C ILE A 85 -1.22 -0.60 9.97
N TYR A 86 -0.13 -1.33 9.84
CA TYR A 86 1.19 -0.79 9.53
C TYR A 86 1.65 -1.26 8.17
N GLY A 87 2.42 -0.43 7.50
CA GLY A 87 2.97 -0.75 6.20
C GLY A 87 4.07 0.22 5.78
N THR A 88 4.50 0.05 4.56
CA THR A 88 5.44 0.94 3.88
C THR A 88 4.85 1.41 2.57
N TYR A 89 5.34 2.53 2.07
CA TYR A 89 4.94 3.03 0.78
C TYR A 89 6.12 3.62 0.01
N TYR A 90 5.97 3.67 -1.29
CA TYR A 90 6.81 4.48 -2.16
C TYR A 90 5.96 5.11 -3.26
N VAL A 91 6.50 6.16 -3.86
CA VAL A 91 5.82 6.91 -4.91
C VAL A 91 6.63 6.81 -6.19
N ASP A 92 5.94 6.55 -7.29
CA ASP A 92 6.49 6.63 -8.63
C ASP A 92 5.50 7.42 -9.50
N ASN A 93 5.92 8.60 -9.95
CA ASN A 93 5.09 9.56 -10.67
C ASN A 93 3.84 9.96 -9.88
N ASP A 94 2.66 9.59 -10.37
CA ASP A 94 1.34 9.85 -9.78
C ASP A 94 0.77 8.62 -9.05
N GLN A 95 1.59 7.59 -8.81
CA GLN A 95 1.17 6.36 -8.15
C GLN A 95 1.83 6.19 -6.79
N ILE A 96 1.03 5.76 -5.82
CA ILE A 96 1.48 5.30 -4.50
C ILE A 96 1.35 3.78 -4.47
N PHE A 97 2.45 3.13 -4.16
CA PHE A 97 2.52 1.68 -3.95
C PHE A 97 2.62 1.42 -2.46
N CYS A 98 1.63 0.75 -1.91
CA CYS A 98 1.57 0.43 -0.49
C CYS A 98 1.76 -1.07 -0.26
N ASP A 99 2.64 -1.41 0.67
CA ASP A 99 2.84 -2.78 1.17
C ASP A 99 2.39 -2.82 2.63
N ILE A 100 1.23 -3.41 2.88
CA ILE A 100 0.50 -3.29 4.14
C ILE A 100 0.35 -4.67 4.75
N THR A 101 0.39 -4.76 6.08
CA THR A 101 0.16 -6.01 6.79
C THR A 101 -1.01 -5.86 7.76
N ALA A 102 -2.10 -6.55 7.46
CA ALA A 102 -3.26 -6.63 8.34
C ALA A 102 -3.22 -7.94 9.14
N GLY A 103 -2.92 -7.83 10.42
CA GLY A 103 -2.67 -8.99 11.26
C GLY A 103 -1.44 -9.77 10.80
N THR A 104 -1.64 -10.95 10.18
CA THR A 104 -0.56 -11.79 9.61
C THR A 104 -0.58 -11.86 8.09
N THR A 105 -1.49 -11.13 7.44
CA THR A 105 -1.69 -11.19 5.99
C THR A 105 -1.11 -9.96 5.33
N PRO A 106 -0.04 -10.10 4.52
CA PRO A 106 0.47 -9.01 3.70
C PRO A 106 -0.39 -8.84 2.45
N PHE A 107 -0.58 -7.61 2.03
CA PHE A 107 -1.21 -7.28 0.75
C PHE A 107 -0.60 -5.99 0.18
N LYS A 108 -0.65 -5.89 -1.14
CA LYS A 108 -0.14 -4.74 -1.89
C LYS A 108 -1.30 -4.01 -2.55
N VAL A 109 -1.29 -2.70 -2.40
CA VAL A 109 -2.27 -1.82 -3.01
C VAL A 109 -1.55 -0.74 -3.80
N THR A 110 -2.11 -0.39 -4.94
CA THR A 110 -1.60 0.73 -5.76
C THR A 110 -2.73 1.70 -5.99
N TYR A 111 -2.46 2.96 -5.70
CA TYR A 111 -3.37 4.07 -5.96
C TYR A 111 -2.75 5.06 -6.92
N THR A 112 -3.53 5.62 -7.81
CA THR A 112 -3.21 6.91 -8.42
C THR A 112 -3.59 7.99 -7.43
N PHE A 113 -2.74 8.98 -7.21
CA PHE A 113 -3.01 10.03 -6.23
C PHE A 113 -2.92 11.42 -6.82
N ARG A 114 -3.64 12.32 -6.19
CA ARG A 114 -3.59 13.75 -6.46
C ARG A 114 -3.76 14.52 -5.16
N ILE A 115 -2.96 15.56 -4.97
CA ILE A 115 -3.10 16.49 -3.85
C ILE A 115 -3.58 17.83 -4.41
N ASP A 116 -4.68 18.33 -3.85
CA ASP A 116 -5.24 19.64 -4.16
C ASP A 116 -5.40 20.46 -2.87
N GLY A 117 -4.39 21.27 -2.58
CA GLY A 117 -4.32 22.02 -1.34
C GLY A 117 -4.27 21.13 -0.11
N ARG A 118 -5.39 20.99 0.60
CA ARG A 118 -5.51 20.15 1.80
C ARG A 118 -6.24 18.84 1.55
N GLU A 119 -6.56 18.54 0.34
CA GLU A 119 -7.25 17.33 -0.06
C GLU A 119 -6.30 16.35 -0.74
N LEU A 120 -6.30 15.11 -0.30
CA LEU A 120 -5.67 13.98 -0.96
C LEU A 120 -6.76 13.12 -1.58
N ILE A 121 -6.65 12.84 -2.85
CA ILE A 121 -7.54 11.96 -3.59
C ILE A 121 -6.75 10.73 -3.98
N LEU A 122 -7.21 9.57 -3.53
CA LEU A 122 -6.68 8.26 -3.89
C LEU A 122 -7.68 7.57 -4.81
N SER A 123 -7.23 7.11 -5.96
CA SER A 123 -8.06 6.46 -6.96
C SER A 123 -7.53 5.07 -7.27
N ASP A 124 -8.43 4.10 -7.35
CA ASP A 124 -8.16 2.74 -7.79
C ASP A 124 -9.26 2.25 -8.77
N ALA A 125 -9.28 0.94 -9.05
CA ALA A 125 -10.28 0.34 -9.92
C ALA A 125 -11.72 0.37 -9.36
N GLU A 126 -11.87 0.58 -8.05
CA GLU A 126 -13.16 0.61 -7.36
C GLU A 126 -13.75 2.01 -7.24
N GLY A 127 -12.91 3.05 -7.36
CA GLY A 127 -13.34 4.44 -7.32
C GLY A 127 -12.34 5.41 -6.73
N GLU A 128 -12.84 6.53 -6.22
CA GLU A 128 -12.04 7.57 -5.59
C GLU A 128 -12.39 7.69 -4.10
N ALA A 129 -11.36 7.83 -3.30
CA ALA A 129 -11.46 8.15 -1.88
C ALA A 129 -10.83 9.52 -1.61
N HIS A 130 -11.50 10.33 -0.83
CA HIS A 130 -11.11 11.70 -0.52
C HIS A 130 -10.72 11.81 0.94
N TYR A 131 -9.59 12.43 1.21
CA TYR A 131 -9.04 12.63 2.53
C TYR A 131 -8.67 14.10 2.72
N LEU A 132 -8.87 14.61 3.91
CA LEU A 132 -8.48 15.95 4.30
C LEU A 132 -7.26 15.89 5.22
N ARG A 133 -6.29 16.76 4.96
CA ARG A 133 -5.12 16.91 5.82
C ARG A 133 -5.54 17.50 7.16
N THR A 134 -5.18 16.82 8.24
CA THR A 134 -5.23 17.41 9.57
C THR A 134 -3.94 18.18 9.80
N SER A 135 -4.09 19.40 10.29
CA SER A 135 -2.98 20.32 10.58
C SER A 135 -2.06 19.79 11.66
#